data_41e35c3427a5562b9f89ba0c6c2378c6
#
_entry.id   41e35c3427a5562b9f89ba0c6c2378c6
#
_cell.length_a   1.000
_cell.length_b   1.000
_cell.length_c   1.000
_cell.angle_alpha   90.00
_cell.angle_beta   90.00
_cell.angle_gamma   90.00
#
_symmetry.space_group_name_H-M   'P 1'
#
loop_
_entity.id
_entity.type
_entity.pdbx_description
1 polymer ?
#
loop_
_entity_poly.entity_id
_entity_poly.type
_entity_poly.pdbx_seq_one_letter_code
_entity_poly.pdbx_strand_id
1 'polypeptide(L)'
;SITSVVGAMGNAGQTNYAAAKAGIMGFTKSLAREVGVRGITVNSVAPGFIQTDMTDALPEDQKDELAAQIPMGRLGTANEVAQAVLFLASDSGAYITAQTLHVNGGMYTV
;
A
#
# COMPACT_ATOMS: atom_id res chain seq x y z
N SER A 1 7.16 6.60 -1.36
CA SER A 1 6.58 5.96 -2.55
C SER A 1 5.34 5.14 -2.20
N ILE A 2 4.48 4.96 -3.15
CA ILE A 2 3.24 4.20 -3.00
C ILE A 2 3.25 3.02 -3.96
N THR A 3 2.96 1.83 -3.46
CA THR A 3 2.81 0.64 -4.27
C THR A 3 1.45 -0.01 -3.98
N SER A 4 0.98 -0.90 -4.85
CA SER A 4 -0.33 -1.52 -4.72
C SER A 4 -0.27 -3.01 -5.07
N VAL A 5 -1.05 -3.81 -4.33
CA VAL A 5 -1.22 -5.24 -4.63
C VAL A 5 -2.24 -5.48 -5.75
N VAL A 6 -3.03 -4.48 -6.12
CA VAL A 6 -4.10 -4.65 -7.13
C VAL A 6 -3.55 -5.11 -8.47
N GLY A 7 -2.42 -4.56 -8.90
CA GLY A 7 -1.78 -4.95 -10.16
C GLY A 7 -1.16 -6.35 -10.16
N ALA A 8 -1.11 -7.02 -9.02
CA ALA A 8 -0.42 -8.30 -8.85
C ALA A 8 -1.34 -9.51 -8.95
N MET A 9 -2.61 -9.32 -9.25
CA MET A 9 -3.62 -10.40 -9.17
C MET A 9 -3.61 -11.34 -10.36
N GLY A 10 -2.86 -11.08 -11.42
CA GLY A 10 -2.63 -12.02 -12.51
C GLY A 10 -1.46 -12.94 -12.18
N ASN A 11 -1.53 -14.22 -12.57
CA ASN A 11 -0.46 -15.18 -12.29
C ASN A 11 0.92 -14.74 -12.84
N ALA A 12 0.94 -14.16 -14.02
CA ALA A 12 2.17 -13.65 -14.62
C ALA A 12 2.65 -12.36 -13.96
N GLY A 13 1.71 -11.58 -13.39
CA GLY A 13 2.02 -10.32 -12.73
C GLY A 13 2.55 -10.47 -11.31
N GLN A 14 2.26 -11.59 -10.64
CA GLN A 14 2.63 -11.77 -9.23
C GLN A 14 4.13 -11.75 -9.00
N THR A 15 4.91 -12.40 -9.87
CA THR A 15 6.36 -12.42 -9.75
C THR A 15 6.95 -11.03 -9.99
N ASN A 16 6.47 -10.33 -11.02
CA ASN A 16 6.92 -8.96 -11.32
C ASN A 16 6.52 -8.00 -10.22
N TYR A 17 5.32 -8.15 -9.66
CA TYR A 17 4.87 -7.34 -8.54
C TYR A 17 5.75 -7.55 -7.31
N ALA A 18 6.04 -8.82 -6.97
CA ALA A 18 6.87 -9.13 -5.81
C ALA A 18 8.27 -8.52 -5.95
N ALA A 19 8.86 -8.60 -7.15
CA ALA A 19 10.16 -8.00 -7.43
C ALA A 19 10.12 -6.47 -7.33
N ALA A 20 9.09 -5.85 -7.89
CA ALA A 20 8.91 -4.40 -7.83
C ALA A 20 8.70 -3.92 -6.39
N LYS A 21 7.88 -4.63 -5.62
CA LYS A 21 7.63 -4.32 -4.21
C LYS A 21 8.92 -4.41 -3.41
N ALA A 22 9.68 -5.49 -3.57
CA ALA A 22 10.96 -5.66 -2.88
C ALA A 22 11.95 -4.55 -3.26
N GLY A 23 11.99 -4.16 -4.53
CA GLY A 23 12.83 -3.07 -5.01
C GLY A 23 12.47 -1.74 -4.38
N ILE A 24 11.17 -1.41 -4.32
CA ILE A 24 10.69 -0.17 -3.69
C ILE A 24 11.00 -0.16 -2.20
N MET A 25 10.78 -1.27 -1.51
CA MET A 25 11.06 -1.37 -0.07
C MET A 25 12.55 -1.24 0.21
N GLY A 26 13.40 -1.87 -0.60
CA GLY A 26 14.85 -1.77 -0.49
C GLY A 26 15.34 -0.35 -0.76
N PHE A 27 14.84 0.28 -1.82
CA PHE A 27 15.16 1.67 -2.14
C PHE A 27 14.76 2.61 -1.02
N THR A 28 13.55 2.44 -0.48
CA THR A 28 13.03 3.25 0.63
C THR A 28 13.95 3.16 1.84
N LYS A 29 14.38 1.96 2.21
CA LYS A 29 15.28 1.74 3.35
C LYS A 29 16.65 2.38 3.13
N SER A 30 17.21 2.20 1.94
CA SER A 30 18.52 2.77 1.60
C SER A 30 18.50 4.29 1.61
N LEU A 31 17.48 4.87 0.98
CA LEU A 31 17.34 6.33 0.94
C LEU A 31 17.08 6.90 2.34
N ALA A 32 16.26 6.22 3.15
CA ALA A 32 15.99 6.65 4.51
C ALA A 32 17.26 6.73 5.36
N ARG A 33 18.15 5.77 5.21
CA ARG A 33 19.44 5.77 5.91
C ARG A 33 20.33 6.91 5.44
N GLU A 34 20.32 7.20 4.16
CA GLU A 34 21.16 8.23 3.56
C GLU A 34 20.75 9.63 4.00
N VAL A 35 19.45 9.91 4.07
CA VAL A 35 18.93 11.25 4.35
C VAL A 35 18.46 11.45 5.78
N GLY A 36 18.50 10.41 6.61
CA GLY A 36 18.04 10.49 8.01
C GLY A 36 18.77 11.53 8.83
N VAL A 37 20.06 11.72 8.57
CA VAL A 37 20.87 12.73 9.25
C VAL A 37 20.37 14.15 9.01
N ARG A 38 19.60 14.37 7.96
CA ARG A 38 18.99 15.67 7.63
C ARG A 38 17.60 15.86 8.23
N GLY A 39 17.13 14.88 9.01
CA GLY A 39 15.77 14.91 9.54
C GLY A 39 14.69 14.61 8.49
N ILE A 40 15.05 14.01 7.37
CA ILE A 40 14.12 13.65 6.31
C ILE A 40 13.68 12.21 6.50
N THR A 41 12.38 11.97 6.48
CA THR A 41 11.82 10.63 6.56
C THR A 41 11.44 10.11 5.17
N VAL A 42 11.64 8.82 4.94
CA VAL A 42 11.29 8.17 3.67
C VAL A 42 10.56 6.87 4.00
N ASN A 43 9.30 6.80 3.59
CA ASN A 43 8.44 5.65 3.84
C ASN A 43 7.70 5.26 2.57
N SER A 44 7.17 4.04 2.56
CA SER A 44 6.29 3.55 1.51
C SER A 44 4.90 3.33 2.07
N VAL A 45 3.88 3.54 1.26
CA VAL A 45 2.51 3.11 1.56
C VAL A 45 2.13 2.05 0.54
N ALA A 46 1.65 0.91 1.03
CA ALA A 46 1.25 -0.22 0.20
C ALA A 46 -0.26 -0.45 0.36
N PRO A 47 -1.09 0.12 -0.53
CA PRO A 47 -2.53 -0.11 -0.50
C PRO A 47 -2.87 -1.53 -0.95
N GLY A 48 -3.94 -2.07 -0.42
CA GLY A 48 -4.56 -3.29 -0.92
C GLY A 48 -5.59 -2.99 -2.00
N PHE A 49 -6.74 -3.65 -1.96
CA PHE A 49 -7.84 -3.37 -2.86
C PHE A 49 -8.53 -2.07 -2.44
N ILE A 50 -8.49 -1.09 -3.34
CA ILE A 50 -9.04 0.24 -3.10
C ILE A 50 -10.20 0.47 -4.07
N GLN A 51 -11.29 1.02 -3.56
CA GLN A 51 -12.45 1.36 -4.34
C GLN A 51 -12.09 2.42 -5.39
N THR A 52 -12.45 2.14 -6.65
CA THR A 52 -12.23 3.03 -7.78
C THR A 52 -13.48 2.98 -8.67
N ASP A 53 -13.55 3.85 -9.67
CA ASP A 53 -14.63 3.78 -10.65
C ASP A 53 -14.65 2.42 -11.37
N MET A 54 -13.49 1.82 -11.61
CA MET A 54 -13.41 0.50 -12.22
C MET A 54 -14.00 -0.59 -11.34
N THR A 55 -13.72 -0.57 -10.03
CA THR A 55 -14.30 -1.54 -9.11
C THR A 55 -15.80 -1.31 -8.90
N ASP A 56 -16.25 -0.05 -8.91
CA ASP A 56 -17.66 0.29 -8.79
C ASP A 56 -18.47 -0.20 -10.01
N ALA A 57 -17.83 -0.30 -11.16
CA ALA A 57 -18.46 -0.78 -12.39
C ALA A 57 -18.54 -2.31 -12.48
N LEU A 58 -17.90 -3.04 -11.56
CA LEU A 58 -17.96 -4.50 -11.56
C LEU A 58 -19.35 -5.00 -11.17
N PRO A 59 -19.77 -6.19 -11.67
CA PRO A 59 -20.97 -6.87 -11.17
C PRO A 59 -20.88 -7.13 -9.66
N GLU A 60 -22.03 -7.12 -9.00
CA GLU A 60 -22.09 -7.29 -7.54
C GLU A 60 -21.43 -8.56 -7.04
N ASP A 61 -21.59 -9.68 -7.77
CA ASP A 61 -20.96 -10.95 -7.41
C ASP A 61 -19.43 -10.85 -7.42
N GLN A 62 -18.86 -10.11 -8.36
CA GLN A 62 -17.42 -9.89 -8.42
C GLN A 62 -16.94 -8.95 -7.33
N LYS A 63 -17.72 -7.92 -7.00
CA LYS A 63 -17.42 -7.05 -5.86
C LYS A 63 -17.41 -7.84 -4.55
N ASP A 64 -18.40 -8.70 -4.37
CA ASP A 64 -18.50 -9.56 -3.18
C ASP A 64 -17.33 -10.52 -3.08
N GLU A 65 -16.86 -11.04 -4.21
CA GLU A 65 -15.70 -11.91 -4.27
C GLU A 65 -14.42 -11.20 -3.85
N LEU A 66 -14.22 -9.97 -4.31
CA LEU A 66 -13.07 -9.15 -3.89
C LEU A 66 -13.13 -8.87 -2.39
N ALA A 67 -14.29 -8.46 -1.89
CA ALA A 67 -14.46 -8.14 -0.47
C ALA A 67 -14.24 -9.38 0.41
N ALA A 68 -14.62 -10.56 -0.07
CA ALA A 68 -14.45 -11.81 0.67
C ALA A 68 -12.96 -12.17 0.89
N GLN A 69 -12.06 -11.67 0.08
CA GLN A 69 -10.62 -11.89 0.23
C GLN A 69 -9.98 -10.99 1.29
N ILE A 70 -10.73 -10.01 1.79
CA ILE A 70 -10.22 -9.02 2.73
C ILE A 70 -10.78 -9.33 4.12
N PRO A 71 -9.94 -9.55 5.14
CA PRO A 71 -10.43 -9.83 6.49
C PRO A 71 -11.43 -8.82 7.02
N MET A 72 -11.26 -7.53 6.72
CA MET A 72 -12.24 -6.50 7.13
C MET A 72 -13.51 -6.49 6.28
N GLY A 73 -13.57 -7.30 5.23
CA GLY A 73 -14.79 -7.53 4.46
C GLY A 73 -15.20 -6.41 3.51
N ARG A 74 -14.31 -5.45 3.26
CA ARG A 74 -14.58 -4.35 2.34
C ARG A 74 -13.31 -3.83 1.68
N LEU A 75 -13.47 -3.21 0.52
CA LEU A 75 -12.39 -2.46 -0.12
C LEU A 75 -12.10 -1.20 0.70
N GLY A 76 -10.85 -0.77 0.68
CA GLY A 76 -10.47 0.51 1.24
C GLY A 76 -10.89 1.65 0.32
N THR A 77 -10.81 2.87 0.82
CA THR A 77 -11.10 4.07 0.05
C THR A 77 -9.80 4.83 -0.25
N ALA A 78 -9.84 5.65 -1.31
CA ALA A 78 -8.72 6.53 -1.62
C ALA A 78 -8.41 7.46 -0.45
N ASN A 79 -9.43 7.91 0.28
CA ASN A 79 -9.24 8.75 1.45
C ASN A 79 -8.50 8.02 2.57
N GLU A 80 -8.76 6.74 2.78
CA GLU A 80 -8.04 5.95 3.79
C GLU A 80 -6.55 5.85 3.47
N VAL A 81 -6.20 5.69 2.20
CA VAL A 81 -4.80 5.71 1.77
C VAL A 81 -4.20 7.11 1.97
N ALA A 82 -4.94 8.15 1.58
CA ALA A 82 -4.50 9.53 1.74
C ALA A 82 -4.25 9.89 3.21
N GLN A 83 -5.08 9.41 4.13
CA GLN A 83 -4.89 9.64 5.56
C GLN A 83 -3.61 8.97 6.07
N ALA A 84 -3.28 7.78 5.59
CA ALA A 84 -2.03 7.11 5.93
C ALA A 84 -0.81 7.91 5.46
N VAL A 85 -0.85 8.43 4.23
CA VAL A 85 0.21 9.28 3.69
C VAL A 85 0.34 10.56 4.52
N LEU A 86 -0.78 11.19 4.83
CA LEU A 86 -0.80 12.41 5.63
C LEU A 86 -0.20 12.18 7.01
N PHE A 87 -0.54 11.08 7.66
CA PHE A 87 0.03 10.71 8.96
C PHE A 87 1.55 10.63 8.89
N LEU A 88 2.09 9.91 7.90
CA LEU A 88 3.53 9.76 7.74
C LEU A 88 4.23 11.08 7.40
N ALA A 89 3.54 11.98 6.70
CA ALA A 89 4.08 13.28 6.30
C ALA A 89 3.94 14.35 7.39
N SER A 90 3.13 14.10 8.41
CA SER A 90 2.87 15.06 9.50
C SER A 90 3.93 14.96 10.59
N ASP A 91 3.83 15.88 11.56
CA ASP A 91 4.69 15.86 12.75
C ASP A 91 4.55 14.54 13.53
N SER A 92 3.38 13.91 13.47
CA SER A 92 3.16 12.60 14.10
C SER A 92 4.05 11.51 13.50
N GLY A 93 4.49 11.65 12.26
CA GLY A 93 5.39 10.74 11.58
C GLY A 93 6.86 11.12 11.67
N ALA A 94 7.22 12.13 12.46
CA ALA A 94 8.57 12.71 12.43
C ALA A 94 9.69 11.72 12.80
N TYR A 95 9.38 10.69 13.57
CA TYR A 95 10.35 9.67 13.98
C TYR A 95 10.13 8.33 13.28
N ILE A 96 9.34 8.32 12.20
CA ILE A 96 9.04 7.12 11.41
C ILE A 96 9.72 7.23 10.07
N THR A 97 10.63 6.31 9.78
CA THR A 97 11.33 6.28 8.50
C THR A 97 11.72 4.84 8.15
N ALA A 98 11.98 4.59 6.89
CA ALA A 98 12.37 3.28 6.35
C ALA A 98 11.27 2.20 6.51
N GLN A 99 10.02 2.61 6.70
CA GLN A 99 8.91 1.70 6.92
C GLN A 99 8.01 1.58 5.69
N THR A 100 7.33 0.44 5.59
CA THR A 100 6.23 0.26 4.66
C THR A 100 4.96 0.11 5.48
N LEU A 101 4.00 1.01 5.25
CA LEU A 101 2.71 0.97 5.91
C LEU A 101 1.69 0.33 4.97
N HIS A 102 1.18 -0.83 5.35
CA HIS A 102 0.17 -1.55 4.57
C HIS A 102 -1.22 -1.05 4.96
N VAL A 103 -2.01 -0.66 3.95
CA VAL A 103 -3.38 -0.16 4.12
C VAL A 103 -4.27 -1.07 3.29
N ASN A 104 -4.64 -2.23 3.85
CA ASN A 104 -5.22 -3.33 3.06
C ASN A 104 -6.32 -4.11 3.77
N GLY A 105 -6.81 -3.65 4.91
CA GLY A 105 -7.87 -4.36 5.65
C GLY A 105 -7.47 -5.75 6.15
N GLY A 106 -6.20 -6.04 6.24
CA GLY A 106 -5.67 -7.32 6.70
C GLY A 106 -5.43 -8.36 5.59
N MET A 107 -5.66 -7.99 4.34
CA MET A 107 -5.52 -8.91 3.21
C MET A 107 -4.08 -9.44 3.08
N TYR A 108 -3.10 -8.65 3.45
CA TYR A 108 -1.69 -9.02 3.40
C TYR A 108 -1.04 -8.64 4.72
N THR A 109 -0.38 -9.62 5.35
CA THR A 109 0.31 -9.42 6.63
C THR A 109 1.79 -9.71 6.47
N VAL A 110 2.63 -8.84 6.98
CA VAL A 110 4.08 -9.00 6.99
C VAL A 110 4.65 -8.73 8.36
#